data_7490e8a1fd674bd935fddb19497198ad
#
_entry.id   7490e8a1fd674bd935fddb19497198ad
#
_cell.length_a   1.000
_cell.length_b   1.000
_cell.length_c   1.000
_cell.angle_alpha   90.00
_cell.angle_beta   90.00
_cell.angle_gamma   90.00
#
_symmetry.space_group_name_H-M   'P 1'
#
loop_
_entity.id
_entity.type
_entity.pdbx_description
1 polymer ?
#
loop_
_entity_poly.entity_id
_entity_poly.type
_entity_poly.pdbx_seq_one_letter_code
_entity_poly.pdbx_strand_id
1 'polypeptide(L)'
;MKKIISGIVVFIGAIGIGIGVFQPQEVRQITSIVDQTFNELSDKKVEHTSDQVEVKNHNKPTFSSKDLSLDKGNWQVFSDLDSLNRVGEANAMLHKSMMPTEERERLYIKPTGWKQKKMKNGDYLYNRCYLIGYQLTGENNNPRNLMTGTRSFNTPAMVEYENKVAEYLRRTGNHVRYRVRPDFRGNELVARGAQMEAQSIEDNGLSFNVYIHNTQEGYVIDYQTGSSRVQN
;
A
#
# COMPACT_ATOMS: atom_id res chain seq x y z
N MET A 1 20.54 12.52 -13.02
CA MET A 1 19.65 11.40 -12.74
C MET A 1 18.57 11.12 -13.80
N LYS A 2 18.10 12.10 -14.59
CA LYS A 2 17.11 11.87 -15.69
C LYS A 2 17.65 11.12 -16.93
N LYS A 3 18.98 11.00 -17.11
CA LYS A 3 19.58 10.36 -18.29
C LYS A 3 19.77 8.85 -18.18
N ILE A 4 19.72 8.27 -16.98
CA ILE A 4 19.90 6.81 -16.76
C ILE A 4 18.60 6.06 -16.97
N ILE A 5 17.44 6.65 -16.63
CA ILE A 5 16.12 6.05 -16.83
C ILE A 5 15.77 5.95 -18.34
N SER A 6 16.24 6.91 -19.15
CA SER A 6 16.04 6.87 -20.61
C SER A 6 16.81 5.74 -21.31
N GLY A 7 17.95 5.30 -20.73
CA GLY A 7 18.80 4.26 -21.32
C GLY A 7 18.22 2.84 -21.18
N ILE A 8 17.51 2.56 -20.09
CA ILE A 8 16.95 1.22 -19.79
C ILE A 8 15.69 0.97 -20.64
N VAL A 9 14.85 2.00 -20.83
CA VAL A 9 13.63 1.88 -21.64
C VAL A 9 13.96 1.68 -23.13
N VAL A 10 15.06 2.27 -23.62
CA VAL A 10 15.51 2.10 -25.00
C VAL A 10 16.09 0.69 -25.27
N PHE A 11 16.68 0.03 -24.24
CA PHE A 11 17.25 -1.30 -24.41
C PHE A 11 16.18 -2.40 -24.53
N ILE A 12 15.05 -2.26 -23.86
CA ILE A 12 13.91 -3.20 -23.97
C ILE A 12 13.18 -3.03 -25.33
N GLY A 13 13.14 -1.82 -25.86
CA GLY A 13 12.58 -1.54 -27.20
C GLY A 13 13.44 -2.03 -28.37
N ALA A 14 14.75 -2.17 -28.19
CA ALA A 14 15.68 -2.58 -29.25
C ALA A 14 15.78 -4.11 -29.42
N ILE A 15 15.37 -4.91 -28.43
CA ILE A 15 15.38 -6.38 -28.50
C ILE A 15 14.18 -6.92 -29.30
N GLY A 16 13.17 -6.10 -29.59
CA GLY A 16 11.94 -6.49 -30.28
C GLY A 16 12.00 -6.50 -31.82
N ILE A 17 13.12 -6.16 -32.47
CA ILE A 17 13.21 -6.04 -33.96
C ILE A 17 14.30 -6.97 -34.55
N GLY A 18 14.73 -7.98 -33.84
CA GLY A 18 15.55 -9.04 -34.40
C GLY A 18 14.73 -10.32 -34.54
N ILE A 19 14.42 -10.74 -35.77
CA ILE A 19 13.83 -12.05 -36.05
C ILE A 19 14.91 -13.13 -35.78
N GLY A 20 15.17 -13.33 -34.50
CA GLY A 20 15.95 -14.45 -33.99
C GLY A 20 15.02 -15.30 -33.10
N VAL A 21 14.83 -16.56 -33.49
CA VAL A 21 14.13 -17.52 -32.63
C VAL A 21 15.05 -17.80 -31.44
N PHE A 22 14.83 -17.14 -30.31
CA PHE A 22 15.57 -17.42 -29.07
C PHE A 22 15.26 -18.83 -28.61
N GLN A 23 16.30 -19.57 -28.24
CA GLN A 23 16.14 -20.88 -27.64
C GLN A 23 15.41 -20.73 -26.27
N PRO A 24 14.53 -21.67 -25.88
CA PRO A 24 13.79 -21.58 -24.62
C PRO A 24 14.68 -21.38 -23.39
N GLN A 25 15.94 -21.80 -23.41
CA GLN A 25 16.91 -21.59 -22.34
C GLN A 25 17.38 -20.13 -22.26
N GLU A 26 17.58 -19.46 -23.38
CA GLU A 26 17.98 -18.04 -23.42
C GLU A 26 16.86 -17.14 -22.93
N VAL A 27 15.62 -17.44 -23.30
CA VAL A 27 14.45 -16.71 -22.77
C VAL A 27 14.36 -16.86 -21.26
N ARG A 28 14.57 -18.06 -20.70
CA ARG A 28 14.57 -18.28 -19.24
C ARG A 28 15.70 -17.54 -18.53
N GLN A 29 16.90 -17.47 -19.12
CA GLN A 29 18.01 -16.70 -18.55
C GLN A 29 17.72 -15.19 -18.56
N ILE A 30 17.19 -14.66 -19.66
CA ILE A 30 16.83 -13.24 -19.76
C ILE A 30 15.73 -12.90 -18.74
N THR A 31 14.70 -13.75 -18.62
CA THR A 31 13.63 -13.57 -17.63
C THR A 31 14.18 -13.59 -16.20
N SER A 32 15.07 -14.51 -15.87
CA SER A 32 15.67 -14.58 -14.53
C SER A 32 16.57 -13.37 -14.21
N ILE A 33 17.31 -12.85 -15.19
CA ILE A 33 18.13 -11.66 -15.03
C ILE A 33 17.23 -10.41 -14.86
N VAL A 34 16.15 -10.31 -15.63
CA VAL A 34 15.18 -9.21 -15.51
C VAL A 34 14.50 -9.25 -14.15
N ASP A 35 14.07 -10.42 -13.69
CA ASP A 35 13.44 -10.61 -12.37
C ASP A 35 14.44 -10.32 -11.23
N GLN A 36 15.70 -10.76 -11.34
CA GLN A 36 16.75 -10.42 -10.37
C GLN A 36 17.03 -8.92 -10.34
N THR A 37 17.20 -8.29 -11.51
CA THR A 37 17.45 -6.85 -11.60
C THR A 37 16.26 -6.04 -11.10
N PHE A 38 15.03 -6.49 -11.36
CA PHE A 38 13.81 -5.86 -10.86
C PHE A 38 13.70 -5.97 -9.34
N ASN A 39 13.99 -7.15 -8.79
CA ASN A 39 14.02 -7.38 -7.34
C ASN A 39 15.13 -6.54 -6.66
N GLU A 40 16.34 -6.50 -7.22
CA GLU A 40 17.44 -5.66 -6.71
C GLU A 40 17.12 -4.15 -6.80
N LEU A 41 16.43 -3.70 -7.85
CA LEU A 41 15.98 -2.31 -8.00
C LEU A 41 14.81 -1.99 -7.06
N SER A 42 13.92 -2.96 -6.83
CA SER A 42 12.84 -2.88 -5.86
C SER A 42 13.40 -2.81 -4.44
N ASP A 43 14.35 -3.68 -4.10
CA ASP A 43 15.02 -3.70 -2.79
C ASP A 43 15.86 -2.44 -2.54
N LYS A 44 16.59 -1.93 -3.56
CA LYS A 44 17.30 -0.64 -3.45
C LYS A 44 16.37 0.56 -3.31
N LYS A 45 15.13 0.49 -3.82
CA LYS A 45 14.13 1.53 -3.63
C LYS A 45 13.51 1.50 -2.23
N VAL A 46 13.56 0.34 -1.55
CA VAL A 46 13.09 0.14 -0.17
C VAL A 46 14.10 0.65 0.87
N GLU A 47 15.39 0.78 0.54
CA GLU A 47 16.42 1.34 1.46
C GLU A 47 16.28 2.85 1.74
N HIS A 48 15.42 3.57 1.03
CA HIS A 48 14.96 4.89 1.45
C HIS A 48 13.62 4.80 2.20
N THR A 49 13.57 3.98 3.24
CA THR A 49 12.53 4.12 4.26
C THR A 49 12.70 5.49 4.87
N SER A 50 11.80 6.41 4.54
CA SER A 50 11.64 7.62 5.32
C SER A 50 11.48 7.20 6.79
N ASP A 51 11.90 8.02 7.76
CA ASP A 51 11.65 7.79 9.22
C ASP A 51 10.17 7.48 9.53
N GLN A 52 9.30 7.53 8.52
CA GLN A 52 7.88 7.28 8.58
C GLN A 52 7.50 5.80 8.47
N VAL A 53 8.36 4.93 7.92
CA VAL A 53 8.08 3.49 7.72
C VAL A 53 9.03 2.66 8.56
N GLU A 54 8.45 1.81 9.41
CA GLU A 54 9.17 0.87 10.27
C GLU A 54 8.89 -0.57 9.81
N VAL A 55 9.94 -1.33 9.50
CA VAL A 55 9.82 -2.75 9.20
C VAL A 55 9.50 -3.52 10.48
N LYS A 56 8.44 -4.33 10.46
CA LYS A 56 8.02 -5.17 11.56
C LYS A 56 8.35 -6.64 11.34
N ASN A 57 8.65 -7.36 12.41
CA ASN A 57 8.87 -8.80 12.41
C ASN A 57 9.83 -9.28 11.29
N HIS A 58 10.95 -8.56 11.10
CA HIS A 58 11.91 -8.86 10.02
C HIS A 58 11.24 -8.94 8.62
N ASN A 59 10.29 -8.05 8.37
CA ASN A 59 9.46 -7.99 7.16
C ASN A 59 8.60 -9.23 6.88
N LYS A 60 8.35 -10.06 7.90
CA LYS A 60 7.54 -11.27 7.78
C LYS A 60 6.11 -11.02 8.26
N PRO A 61 5.09 -11.26 7.44
CA PRO A 61 3.69 -11.21 7.86
C PRO A 61 3.40 -12.23 8.97
N THR A 62 2.33 -11.96 9.73
CA THR A 62 1.93 -12.78 10.89
C THR A 62 0.68 -13.62 10.59
N PHE A 63 0.48 -14.02 9.33
CA PHE A 63 -0.65 -14.86 8.93
C PHE A 63 -0.46 -16.32 9.36
N SER A 64 -1.50 -16.89 9.93
CA SER A 64 -1.59 -18.33 10.19
C SER A 64 -1.88 -19.11 8.91
N SER A 65 -1.68 -20.43 8.91
CA SER A 65 -2.07 -21.27 7.77
C SER A 65 -3.56 -21.15 7.42
N LYS A 66 -4.42 -20.92 8.42
CA LYS A 66 -5.86 -20.67 8.21
C LYS A 66 -6.11 -19.33 7.51
N ASP A 67 -5.32 -18.30 7.82
CA ASP A 67 -5.43 -17.00 7.17
C ASP A 67 -5.03 -17.05 5.69
N LEU A 68 -4.19 -18.01 5.31
CA LEU A 68 -3.67 -18.19 3.96
C LEU A 68 -4.51 -19.16 3.11
N SER A 69 -5.58 -19.75 3.68
CA SER A 69 -6.45 -20.69 2.94
C SER A 69 -7.25 -19.96 1.85
N LEU A 70 -7.36 -20.60 0.69
CA LEU A 70 -8.19 -20.16 -0.44
C LEU A 70 -9.60 -20.76 -0.41
N ASP A 71 -10.01 -21.49 0.64
CA ASP A 71 -11.31 -22.18 0.73
C ASP A 71 -12.50 -21.24 0.55
N LYS A 72 -12.34 -19.96 0.89
CA LYS A 72 -13.36 -18.93 0.74
C LYS A 72 -13.26 -18.13 -0.56
N GLY A 73 -12.31 -18.47 -1.43
CA GLY A 73 -12.00 -17.67 -2.62
C GLY A 73 -11.57 -16.24 -2.26
N ASN A 74 -11.97 -15.28 -3.09
CA ASN A 74 -11.65 -13.85 -2.92
C ASN A 74 -12.66 -13.22 -1.96
N TRP A 75 -12.16 -12.39 -1.04
CA TRP A 75 -13.01 -11.70 -0.06
C TRP A 75 -12.34 -10.45 0.49
N GLN A 76 -13.15 -9.53 1.01
CA GLN A 76 -12.72 -8.42 1.87
C GLN A 76 -13.67 -8.29 3.06
N VAL A 77 -13.15 -7.90 4.20
CA VAL A 77 -13.91 -7.70 5.44
C VAL A 77 -13.33 -6.49 6.17
N PHE A 78 -14.22 -5.63 6.60
CA PHE A 78 -13.91 -4.45 7.42
C PHE A 78 -14.56 -4.65 8.79
N SER A 79 -13.79 -4.43 9.86
CA SER A 79 -14.33 -4.41 11.20
C SER A 79 -15.42 -3.36 11.34
N ASP A 80 -16.38 -3.59 12.23
CA ASP A 80 -17.33 -2.55 12.61
C ASP A 80 -16.61 -1.37 13.25
N LEU A 81 -17.18 -0.18 13.12
CA LEU A 81 -16.67 0.98 13.83
C LEU A 81 -16.84 0.75 15.34
N ASP A 82 -15.85 1.20 16.12
CA ASP A 82 -15.93 1.11 17.57
C ASP A 82 -16.87 2.19 18.18
N SER A 83 -16.98 2.22 19.50
CA SER A 83 -17.83 3.16 20.22
C SER A 83 -17.47 4.64 20.00
N LEU A 84 -16.28 4.95 19.47
CA LEU A 84 -15.83 6.28 19.09
C LEU A 84 -15.96 6.52 17.58
N ASN A 85 -16.61 5.61 16.84
CA ASN A 85 -16.71 5.60 15.36
C ASN A 85 -15.35 5.51 14.65
N ARG A 86 -14.33 4.89 15.29
CA ARG A 86 -13.04 4.65 14.68
C ARG A 86 -13.06 3.35 13.88
N VAL A 87 -12.32 3.34 12.79
CA VAL A 87 -12.14 2.12 11.97
C VAL A 87 -11.30 1.10 12.72
N GLY A 88 -11.63 -0.18 12.52
CA GLY A 88 -10.84 -1.30 13.00
C GLY A 88 -9.99 -1.91 11.89
N GLU A 89 -9.63 -3.17 12.06
CA GLU A 89 -8.83 -3.93 11.10
C GLU A 89 -9.59 -4.16 9.80
N ALA A 90 -8.90 -4.01 8.66
CA ALA A 90 -9.37 -4.41 7.35
C ALA A 90 -8.56 -5.62 6.84
N ASN A 91 -9.25 -6.61 6.31
CA ASN A 91 -8.70 -7.87 5.86
C ASN A 91 -9.19 -8.21 4.45
N ALA A 92 -8.34 -8.81 3.64
CA ALA A 92 -8.74 -9.33 2.33
C ALA A 92 -7.91 -10.53 1.89
N MET A 93 -8.52 -11.39 1.10
CA MET A 93 -7.86 -12.28 0.16
C MET A 93 -8.04 -11.66 -1.22
N LEU A 94 -7.04 -10.93 -1.66
CA LEU A 94 -7.07 -10.16 -2.89
C LEU A 94 -6.78 -11.03 -4.11
N HIS A 95 -7.43 -10.71 -5.20
CA HIS A 95 -7.18 -11.29 -6.51
C HIS A 95 -7.43 -10.23 -7.60
N LYS A 96 -6.82 -10.38 -8.76
CA LYS A 96 -6.95 -9.45 -9.88
C LYS A 96 -8.42 -9.16 -10.27
N SER A 97 -9.32 -10.15 -10.12
CA SER A 97 -10.74 -9.98 -10.45
C SER A 97 -11.50 -9.01 -9.54
N MET A 98 -10.91 -8.63 -8.39
CA MET A 98 -11.51 -7.65 -7.47
C MET A 98 -11.13 -6.20 -7.82
N MET A 99 -10.12 -6.02 -8.67
CA MET A 99 -9.65 -4.68 -9.04
C MET A 99 -10.71 -3.92 -9.84
N PRO A 100 -10.89 -2.62 -9.60
CA PRO A 100 -11.90 -1.83 -10.27
C PRO A 100 -11.62 -1.70 -11.77
N THR A 101 -12.71 -1.66 -12.55
CA THR A 101 -12.72 -1.32 -13.97
C THR A 101 -13.19 0.11 -14.20
N GLU A 102 -13.71 0.77 -13.17
CA GLU A 102 -14.27 2.12 -13.23
C GLU A 102 -13.41 3.11 -12.44
N GLU A 103 -13.55 4.39 -12.77
CA GLU A 103 -12.86 5.46 -12.04
C GLU A 103 -13.45 5.64 -10.63
N ARG A 104 -12.59 6.08 -9.73
CA ARG A 104 -12.98 6.35 -8.34
C ARG A 104 -13.88 7.57 -8.26
N GLU A 105 -15.01 7.43 -7.57
CA GLU A 105 -15.88 8.54 -7.23
C GLU A 105 -15.27 9.47 -6.16
N ARG A 106 -15.81 10.68 -6.07
CA ARG A 106 -15.41 11.64 -5.05
C ARG A 106 -15.77 11.12 -3.64
N LEU A 107 -14.80 11.18 -2.73
CA LEU A 107 -15.02 10.85 -1.32
C LEU A 107 -15.67 11.99 -0.57
N TYR A 108 -16.73 11.68 0.19
CA TYR A 108 -17.47 12.64 1.02
C TYR A 108 -17.42 12.33 2.53
N ILE A 109 -17.06 11.10 2.92
CA ILE A 109 -16.97 10.70 4.32
C ILE A 109 -15.89 11.52 5.04
N LYS A 110 -16.16 11.89 6.28
CA LYS A 110 -15.22 12.51 7.20
C LYS A 110 -14.93 11.50 8.31
N PRO A 111 -13.78 10.82 8.29
CA PRO A 111 -13.39 9.91 9.37
C PRO A 111 -13.21 10.64 10.71
N THR A 112 -13.07 9.90 11.80
CA THR A 112 -12.81 10.51 13.12
C THR A 112 -11.59 11.42 13.11
N GLY A 113 -11.59 12.46 13.94
CA GLY A 113 -10.49 13.42 14.02
C GLY A 113 -10.26 14.28 12.76
N TRP A 114 -11.21 14.31 11.80
CA TRP A 114 -11.09 15.07 10.56
C TRP A 114 -11.12 16.58 10.81
N LYS A 115 -9.95 17.20 10.97
CA LYS A 115 -9.77 18.66 11.10
C LYS A 115 -8.83 19.16 10.01
N GLN A 116 -9.38 19.29 8.81
CA GLN A 116 -8.61 19.66 7.62
C GLN A 116 -7.99 21.06 7.73
N LYS A 117 -6.76 21.17 7.26
CA LYS A 117 -5.95 22.37 7.25
C LYS A 117 -5.11 22.44 5.98
N LYS A 118 -4.91 23.64 5.44
CA LYS A 118 -3.90 23.87 4.41
C LYS A 118 -2.51 23.97 5.04
N MET A 119 -1.55 23.31 4.43
CA MET A 119 -0.13 23.41 4.77
C MET A 119 0.50 24.64 4.10
N LYS A 120 1.74 24.98 4.50
CA LYS A 120 2.48 26.12 3.93
C LYS A 120 2.72 26.00 2.42
N ASN A 121 2.84 24.79 1.91
CA ASN A 121 3.02 24.50 0.47
C ASN A 121 1.71 24.53 -0.33
N GLY A 122 0.57 24.84 0.30
CA GLY A 122 -0.74 24.89 -0.32
C GLY A 122 -1.52 23.57 -0.36
N ASP A 123 -0.87 22.44 -0.06
CA ASP A 123 -1.51 21.13 0.04
C ASP A 123 -2.39 21.02 1.29
N TYR A 124 -3.23 20.01 1.34
CA TYR A 124 -4.03 19.68 2.51
C TYR A 124 -3.28 18.70 3.42
N LEU A 125 -3.32 18.96 4.75
CA LEU A 125 -2.67 18.13 5.77
C LEU A 125 -3.24 16.73 5.83
N TYR A 126 -4.56 16.59 5.81
CA TYR A 126 -5.23 15.30 5.93
C TYR A 126 -5.81 14.80 4.62
N ASN A 127 -5.69 13.51 4.44
CA ASN A 127 -6.34 12.73 3.38
C ASN A 127 -7.31 11.73 4.02
N ARG A 128 -8.35 11.37 3.28
CA ARG A 128 -9.17 10.19 3.55
C ARG A 128 -8.41 8.98 3.07
N CYS A 129 -7.72 8.31 3.99
CA CYS A 129 -6.87 7.18 3.67
C CYS A 129 -7.69 5.91 3.69
N TYR A 130 -7.66 5.17 2.60
CA TYR A 130 -8.20 3.82 2.57
C TYR A 130 -7.32 2.87 3.41
N LEU A 131 -7.95 1.92 4.09
CA LEU A 131 -7.24 0.76 4.65
C LEU A 131 -6.93 -0.24 3.53
N ILE A 132 -7.92 -0.57 2.71
CA ILE A 132 -7.73 -1.32 1.45
C ILE A 132 -7.95 -0.32 0.32
N GLY A 133 -6.89 -0.01 -0.43
CA GLY A 133 -6.90 0.99 -1.49
C GLY A 133 -7.93 0.69 -2.57
N TYR A 134 -8.56 1.75 -3.11
CA TYR A 134 -9.54 1.64 -4.19
C TYR A 134 -9.03 0.78 -5.36
N GLN A 135 -7.78 0.94 -5.73
CA GLN A 135 -7.16 0.19 -6.83
C GLN A 135 -7.12 -1.34 -6.63
N LEU A 136 -7.34 -1.83 -5.40
CA LEU A 136 -7.28 -3.24 -5.05
C LEU A 136 -8.65 -3.93 -5.11
N THR A 137 -9.74 -3.22 -4.74
CA THR A 137 -11.07 -3.83 -4.62
C THR A 137 -12.23 -2.97 -5.11
N GLY A 138 -11.97 -1.74 -5.55
CA GLY A 138 -13.04 -0.82 -5.99
C GLY A 138 -13.95 -0.30 -4.88
N GLU A 139 -13.66 -0.61 -3.61
CA GLU A 139 -14.44 -0.13 -2.46
C GLU A 139 -14.26 1.39 -2.29
N ASN A 140 -15.34 2.16 -2.44
CA ASN A 140 -15.22 3.62 -2.49
C ASN A 140 -15.60 4.30 -1.16
N ASN A 141 -16.84 4.76 -1.01
CA ASN A 141 -17.31 5.52 0.15
C ASN A 141 -17.77 4.61 1.31
N ASN A 142 -16.88 3.78 1.83
CA ASN A 142 -17.14 2.92 2.98
C ASN A 142 -16.53 3.53 4.25
N PRO A 143 -17.34 3.93 5.26
CA PRO A 143 -16.82 4.51 6.51
C PRO A 143 -15.92 3.56 7.29
N ARG A 144 -16.06 2.24 7.12
CA ARG A 144 -15.21 1.22 7.76
C ARG A 144 -13.85 1.04 7.07
N ASN A 145 -13.68 1.63 5.88
CA ASN A 145 -12.46 1.56 5.08
C ASN A 145 -11.69 2.89 5.03
N LEU A 146 -12.14 3.93 5.72
CA LEU A 146 -11.57 5.27 5.61
C LEU A 146 -11.14 5.81 6.97
N MET A 147 -9.87 6.21 7.08
CA MET A 147 -9.31 6.88 8.27
C MET A 147 -8.73 8.24 7.93
N THR A 148 -8.60 9.10 8.93
CA THR A 148 -7.88 10.36 8.82
C THR A 148 -6.37 10.07 8.85
N GLY A 149 -5.69 10.31 7.75
CA GLY A 149 -4.24 10.21 7.67
C GLY A 149 -3.61 11.48 7.12
N THR A 150 -2.37 11.75 7.49
CA THR A 150 -1.61 12.87 6.94
C THR A 150 -1.33 12.65 5.46
N ARG A 151 -0.95 13.71 4.76
CA ARG A 151 -0.61 13.61 3.35
C ARG A 151 0.56 12.65 3.11
N SER A 152 1.65 12.78 3.87
CA SER A 152 2.82 11.91 3.71
C SER A 152 2.55 10.46 4.11
N PHE A 153 1.70 10.24 5.12
CA PHE A 153 1.23 8.92 5.50
C PHE A 153 0.47 8.22 4.35
N ASN A 154 -0.46 8.96 3.72
CA ASN A 154 -1.21 8.41 2.58
C ASN A 154 -0.32 8.25 1.34
N THR A 155 0.37 9.34 0.97
CA THR A 155 1.19 9.43 -0.25
C THR A 155 2.50 10.14 0.09
N PRO A 156 3.65 9.49 -0.05
CA PRO A 156 3.87 8.21 -0.74
C PRO A 156 3.68 6.95 0.11
N ALA A 157 3.67 7.03 1.47
CA ALA A 157 3.97 5.90 2.33
C ALA A 157 3.02 4.70 2.15
N MET A 158 1.70 4.85 2.34
CA MET A 158 0.76 3.73 2.14
C MET A 158 0.68 3.31 0.67
N VAL A 159 0.57 4.30 -0.23
CA VAL A 159 0.42 4.05 -1.69
C VAL A 159 1.57 3.24 -2.26
N GLU A 160 2.79 3.37 -1.75
CA GLU A 160 3.91 2.55 -2.19
C GLU A 160 3.66 1.05 -1.97
N TYR A 161 3.16 0.66 -0.79
CA TYR A 161 2.84 -0.74 -0.46
C TYR A 161 1.59 -1.23 -1.19
N GLU A 162 0.58 -0.39 -1.34
CA GLU A 162 -0.60 -0.71 -2.17
C GLU A 162 -0.21 -0.96 -3.64
N ASN A 163 0.70 -0.16 -4.19
CA ASN A 163 1.20 -0.33 -5.55
C ASN A 163 1.96 -1.65 -5.72
N LYS A 164 2.79 -2.06 -4.75
CA LYS A 164 3.46 -3.38 -4.77
C LYS A 164 2.44 -4.52 -4.88
N VAL A 165 1.36 -4.44 -4.10
CA VAL A 165 0.28 -5.42 -4.16
C VAL A 165 -0.43 -5.38 -5.52
N ALA A 166 -0.82 -4.19 -5.98
CA ALA A 166 -1.53 -4.02 -7.24
C ALA A 166 -0.72 -4.50 -8.46
N GLU A 167 0.57 -4.19 -8.50
CA GLU A 167 1.49 -4.63 -9.56
C GLU A 167 1.64 -6.16 -9.55
N TYR A 168 1.79 -6.76 -8.35
CA TYR A 168 1.87 -8.20 -8.21
C TYR A 168 0.60 -8.89 -8.73
N LEU A 169 -0.59 -8.43 -8.30
CA LEU A 169 -1.88 -8.98 -8.75
C LEU A 169 -2.06 -8.88 -10.27
N ARG A 170 -1.68 -7.74 -10.88
CA ARG A 170 -1.79 -7.55 -12.34
C ARG A 170 -0.84 -8.46 -13.11
N ARG A 171 0.37 -8.62 -12.63
CA ARG A 171 1.43 -9.38 -13.29
C ARG A 171 1.21 -10.88 -13.21
N THR A 172 0.79 -11.39 -12.05
CA THR A 172 0.73 -12.83 -11.80
C THR A 172 -0.68 -13.40 -11.94
N GLY A 173 -1.70 -12.64 -11.55
CA GLY A 173 -3.05 -13.17 -11.36
C GLY A 173 -3.20 -14.08 -10.13
N ASN A 174 -2.18 -14.16 -9.27
CA ASN A 174 -2.20 -14.92 -8.03
C ASN A 174 -2.97 -14.19 -6.93
N HIS A 175 -3.19 -14.87 -5.79
CA HIS A 175 -3.84 -14.30 -4.63
C HIS A 175 -2.83 -13.65 -3.67
N VAL A 176 -3.29 -12.61 -2.97
CA VAL A 176 -2.54 -11.96 -1.91
C VAL A 176 -3.41 -11.87 -0.65
N ARG A 177 -2.96 -12.45 0.44
CA ARG A 177 -3.51 -12.18 1.77
C ARG A 177 -3.03 -10.79 2.19
N TYR A 178 -3.98 -9.89 2.51
CA TYR A 178 -3.70 -8.49 2.84
C TYR A 178 -4.42 -8.09 4.12
N ARG A 179 -3.76 -7.32 4.99
CA ARG A 179 -4.32 -6.84 6.25
C ARG A 179 -3.76 -5.48 6.59
N VAL A 180 -4.63 -4.57 7.05
CA VAL A 180 -4.26 -3.27 7.58
C VAL A 180 -4.88 -3.08 8.95
N ARG A 181 -4.05 -2.73 9.94
CA ARG A 181 -4.47 -2.46 11.32
C ARG A 181 -4.14 -1.03 11.71
N PRO A 182 -5.13 -0.15 11.86
CA PRO A 182 -4.92 1.18 12.44
C PRO A 182 -4.52 1.09 13.91
N ASP A 183 -3.59 1.94 14.35
CA ASP A 183 -3.14 2.04 15.75
C ASP A 183 -3.76 3.26 16.43
N PHE A 184 -4.93 3.08 17.04
CA PHE A 184 -5.54 4.07 17.92
C PHE A 184 -5.18 3.77 19.39
N ARG A 185 -4.78 4.79 20.15
CA ARG A 185 -4.43 4.63 21.58
C ARG A 185 -5.47 5.31 22.45
N GLY A 186 -5.93 4.60 23.49
CA GLY A 186 -6.96 5.13 24.38
C GLY A 186 -8.16 5.70 23.62
N ASN A 187 -8.49 6.96 23.86
CA ASN A 187 -9.61 7.65 23.23
C ASN A 187 -9.19 8.56 22.05
N GLU A 188 -8.02 8.33 21.45
CA GLU A 188 -7.56 9.09 20.31
C GLU A 188 -8.49 8.95 19.10
N LEU A 189 -8.76 10.06 18.43
CA LEU A 189 -9.64 10.09 17.24
C LEU A 189 -8.87 9.98 15.92
N VAL A 190 -7.54 10.11 15.96
CA VAL A 190 -6.63 9.90 14.82
C VAL A 190 -5.68 8.77 15.18
N ALA A 191 -5.52 7.79 14.30
CA ALA A 191 -4.57 6.71 14.52
C ALA A 191 -3.12 7.21 14.48
N ARG A 192 -2.26 6.68 15.36
CA ARG A 192 -0.81 6.95 15.38
C ARG A 192 -0.10 6.46 14.14
N GLY A 193 -0.66 5.47 13.49
CA GLY A 193 -0.16 4.84 12.28
C GLY A 193 -1.04 3.68 11.87
N ALA A 194 -0.57 2.88 10.93
CA ALA A 194 -1.18 1.63 10.56
C ALA A 194 -0.12 0.57 10.25
N GLN A 195 -0.34 -0.65 10.71
CA GLN A 195 0.43 -1.80 10.26
C GLN A 195 -0.19 -2.34 8.98
N MET A 196 0.64 -2.56 7.98
CA MET A 196 0.26 -3.17 6.70
C MET A 196 1.03 -4.47 6.52
N GLU A 197 0.31 -5.54 6.20
CA GLU A 197 0.88 -6.86 5.94
C GLU A 197 0.32 -7.42 4.64
N ALA A 198 1.19 -8.03 3.83
CA ALA A 198 0.80 -8.75 2.63
C ALA A 198 1.65 -10.00 2.44
N GLN A 199 1.05 -11.04 1.88
CA GLN A 199 1.72 -12.28 1.49
C GLN A 199 1.02 -12.89 0.29
N SER A 200 1.80 -13.19 -0.75
CA SER A 200 1.32 -14.00 -1.89
C SER A 200 1.08 -15.45 -1.46
N ILE A 201 0.09 -16.10 -2.08
CA ILE A 201 -0.35 -17.44 -1.68
C ILE A 201 0.33 -18.54 -2.50
N GLU A 202 0.35 -18.40 -3.83
CA GLU A 202 0.80 -19.46 -4.74
C GLU A 202 2.32 -19.48 -4.92
N ASP A 203 3.01 -18.43 -4.53
CA ASP A 203 4.45 -18.28 -4.64
C ASP A 203 5.03 -17.45 -3.49
N ASN A 204 6.31 -17.10 -3.55
CA ASN A 204 6.98 -16.22 -2.61
C ASN A 204 7.25 -14.83 -3.23
N GLY A 205 6.47 -14.43 -4.25
CA GLY A 205 6.73 -13.24 -5.06
C GLY A 205 6.38 -11.92 -4.39
N LEU A 206 5.61 -11.94 -3.29
CA LEU A 206 5.27 -10.75 -2.50
C LEU A 206 5.15 -11.09 -1.02
N SER A 207 5.89 -10.36 -0.19
CA SER A 207 5.76 -10.43 1.27
C SER A 207 6.25 -9.14 1.91
N PHE A 208 5.48 -8.57 2.83
CA PHE A 208 5.93 -7.48 3.69
C PHE A 208 5.12 -7.38 4.99
N ASN A 209 5.74 -6.77 5.99
CA ASN A 209 5.12 -6.40 7.26
C ASN A 209 5.76 -5.09 7.73
N VAL A 210 5.02 -4.01 7.64
CA VAL A 210 5.48 -2.66 7.95
C VAL A 210 4.47 -1.92 8.81
N TYR A 211 4.99 -1.01 9.63
CA TYR A 211 4.19 -0.01 10.33
C TYR A 211 4.51 1.36 9.74
N ILE A 212 3.47 2.09 9.35
CA ILE A 212 3.60 3.43 8.80
C ILE A 212 3.10 4.42 9.82
N HIS A 213 3.97 5.35 10.23
CA HIS A 213 3.65 6.40 11.19
C HIS A 213 2.77 7.47 10.55
N ASN A 214 1.65 7.82 11.18
CA ASN A 214 0.73 8.87 10.72
C ASN A 214 1.24 10.25 11.15
N THR A 215 2.37 10.65 10.61
CA THR A 215 3.07 11.91 10.88
C THR A 215 3.12 12.78 9.63
N GLN A 216 3.44 14.06 9.78
CA GLN A 216 3.71 14.99 8.69
C GLN A 216 4.88 15.87 9.10
N GLU A 217 5.94 15.88 8.30
CA GLU A 217 7.09 16.75 8.53
C GLU A 217 6.65 18.21 8.66
N GLY A 218 7.25 18.90 9.65
CA GLY A 218 6.93 20.29 9.98
C GLY A 218 5.61 20.51 10.72
N TYR A 219 4.90 19.45 11.13
CA TYR A 219 3.63 19.52 11.86
C TYR A 219 3.60 18.60 13.07
N VAL A 220 3.02 19.08 14.15
CA VAL A 220 2.66 18.28 15.33
C VAL A 220 1.19 17.96 15.26
N ILE A 221 0.85 16.66 15.30
CA ILE A 221 -0.53 16.18 15.28
C ILE A 221 -0.98 15.91 16.72
N ASP A 222 -2.11 16.46 17.09
CA ASP A 222 -2.85 16.06 18.29
C ASP A 222 -3.76 14.89 17.92
N TYR A 223 -3.32 13.68 18.22
CA TYR A 223 -4.06 12.46 17.89
C TYR A 223 -5.37 12.33 18.67
N GLN A 224 -5.46 12.96 19.85
CA GLN A 224 -6.68 12.95 20.67
C GLN A 224 -7.84 13.62 19.93
N THR A 225 -7.58 14.72 19.21
CA THR A 225 -8.63 15.56 18.63
C THR A 225 -8.56 15.69 17.11
N GLY A 226 -7.43 15.37 16.48
CA GLY A 226 -7.14 15.66 15.08
C GLY A 226 -6.70 17.09 14.81
N SER A 227 -6.52 17.93 15.84
CA SER A 227 -5.94 19.26 15.68
C SER A 227 -4.46 19.17 15.32
N SER A 228 -3.91 20.23 14.73
CA SER A 228 -2.52 20.28 14.34
C SER A 228 -1.93 21.67 14.48
N ARG A 229 -0.63 21.74 14.71
CA ARG A 229 0.13 22.99 14.70
C ARG A 229 1.43 22.82 13.93
N VAL A 230 1.98 23.92 13.44
CA VAL A 230 3.32 23.92 12.85
C VAL A 230 4.35 23.58 13.94
N GLN A 231 5.30 22.76 13.61
CA GLN A 231 6.46 22.52 14.44
C GLN A 231 7.40 23.71 14.34
N ASN A 232 7.77 24.30 15.47
CA ASN A 232 8.71 25.42 15.56
C ASN A 232 10.13 24.90 15.52
#